data_dfcf2a8143697ae832be8e00489e4447
#
_entry.id   dfcf2a8143697ae832be8e00489e4447
#
_cell.length_a   1.000
_cell.length_b   1.000
_cell.length_c   1.000
_cell.angle_alpha   90.00
_cell.angle_beta   90.00
_cell.angle_gamma   90.00
#
_symmetry.space_group_name_H-M   'P 1'
#
loop_
_entity.id
_entity.type
_entity.pdbx_description
1 polymer ?
#
loop_
_entity_poly.entity_id
_entity_poly.type
_entity_poly.pdbx_seq_one_letter_code
_entity_poly.pdbx_strand_id
1 'polypeptide(L)'
;MEQTLRQLWLQLRERLVAKQLLGGAEPALSLRIPGSDAMWFGGAQDDVPRRIAWRGTPEAGAALHAAVFAARNDVCALASGGGPFGLGLADFGGALPGVFDEQVRHLGRMAPPQAGHGLGQALAAGGNAVLVQGRPLVLGMTGARLALNAELFEKCAKACVLATAAGGKVRPLPWIVRYVANGRLMKDERRAARRVRQGLLPEETKGY
;
A
#
# COMPACT_ATOMS: atom_id res chain seq x y z
N MET A 1 22.59 -3.79 4.50
CA MET A 1 21.29 -3.26 4.00
C MET A 1 20.37 -4.35 3.42
N GLU A 2 20.76 -5.08 2.36
CA GLU A 2 19.88 -6.11 1.76
C GLU A 2 19.46 -7.20 2.75
N GLN A 3 20.38 -7.69 3.58
CA GLN A 3 20.07 -8.71 4.57
C GLN A 3 19.10 -8.20 5.66
N THR A 4 19.24 -6.94 6.07
CA THR A 4 18.29 -6.29 6.98
C THR A 4 16.90 -6.16 6.36
N LEU A 5 16.82 -5.82 5.06
CA LEU A 5 15.55 -5.78 4.33
C LEU A 5 14.91 -7.16 4.19
N ARG A 6 15.71 -8.21 3.98
CA ARG A 6 15.22 -9.59 3.96
C ARG A 6 14.60 -9.99 5.30
N GLN A 7 15.25 -9.64 6.41
CA GLN A 7 14.70 -9.87 7.77
C GLN A 7 13.42 -9.04 8.01
N LEU A 8 13.42 -7.77 7.57
CA LEU A 8 12.22 -6.95 7.65
C LEU A 8 11.05 -7.54 6.86
N TRP A 9 11.32 -8.12 5.68
CA TRP A 9 10.30 -8.79 4.88
C TRP A 9 9.64 -9.93 5.67
N LEU A 10 10.43 -10.78 6.33
CA LEU A 10 9.94 -11.89 7.16
C LEU A 10 9.05 -11.39 8.30
N GLN A 11 9.51 -10.37 9.03
CA GLN A 11 8.76 -9.77 10.14
C GLN A 11 7.43 -9.15 9.66
N LEU A 12 7.44 -8.46 8.52
CA LEU A 12 6.24 -7.86 7.94
C LEU A 12 5.24 -8.94 7.50
N ARG A 13 5.72 -9.98 6.79
CA ARG A 13 4.87 -11.10 6.38
C ARG A 13 4.19 -11.73 7.60
N GLU A 14 4.97 -12.09 8.62
CA GLU A 14 4.45 -12.68 9.86
C GLU A 14 3.39 -11.77 10.50
N ARG A 15 3.66 -10.48 10.65
CA ARG A 15 2.73 -9.49 11.21
C ARG A 15 1.44 -9.41 10.40
N LEU A 16 1.53 -9.30 9.08
CA LEU A 16 0.36 -9.14 8.20
C LEU A 16 -0.48 -10.42 8.15
N VAL A 17 0.16 -11.59 8.12
CA VAL A 17 -0.52 -12.89 8.18
C VAL A 17 -1.22 -13.09 9.53
N ALA A 18 -0.54 -12.84 10.65
CA ALA A 18 -1.11 -12.96 11.98
C ALA A 18 -2.34 -12.05 12.19
N LYS A 19 -2.38 -10.90 11.54
CA LYS A 19 -3.51 -9.97 11.55
C LYS A 19 -4.53 -10.20 10.43
N GLN A 20 -4.37 -11.26 9.64
CA GLN A 20 -5.23 -11.60 8.50
C GLN A 20 -5.32 -10.46 7.44
N LEU A 21 -4.23 -9.72 7.25
CA LEU A 21 -4.15 -8.58 6.33
C LEU A 21 -3.44 -8.92 5.01
N LEU A 22 -3.11 -10.20 4.81
CA LEU A 22 -2.46 -10.72 3.61
C LEU A 22 -3.23 -11.94 3.09
N GLY A 23 -4.54 -11.74 2.89
CA GLY A 23 -5.48 -12.74 2.36
C GLY A 23 -5.90 -12.44 0.93
N GLY A 24 -6.76 -13.33 0.37
CA GLY A 24 -7.25 -13.27 -1.00
C GLY A 24 -6.49 -14.20 -1.94
N ALA A 25 -6.72 -14.05 -3.25
CA ALA A 25 -6.01 -14.82 -4.26
C ALA A 25 -4.59 -14.25 -4.47
N GLU A 26 -3.58 -15.10 -4.42
CA GLU A 26 -2.17 -14.77 -4.67
C GLU A 26 -1.66 -13.54 -3.88
N PRO A 27 -1.83 -13.53 -2.54
CA PRO A 27 -1.35 -12.43 -1.73
C PRO A 27 0.18 -12.41 -1.72
N ALA A 28 0.76 -11.23 -1.87
CA ALA A 28 2.21 -11.06 -1.95
C ALA A 28 2.70 -9.80 -1.23
N LEU A 29 3.97 -9.83 -0.85
CA LEU A 29 4.68 -8.75 -0.20
C LEU A 29 5.98 -8.46 -0.95
N SER A 30 6.32 -7.19 -1.13
CA SER A 30 7.62 -6.80 -1.66
C SER A 30 8.25 -5.64 -0.92
N LEU A 31 9.58 -5.63 -0.89
CA LEU A 31 10.40 -4.52 -0.40
C LEU A 31 11.39 -4.11 -1.49
N ARG A 32 11.39 -2.82 -1.85
CA ARG A 32 12.37 -2.24 -2.76
C ARG A 32 13.75 -2.27 -2.12
N ILE A 33 14.76 -2.61 -2.90
CA ILE A 33 16.17 -2.48 -2.52
C ILE A 33 16.68 -1.15 -3.10
N PRO A 34 16.85 -0.09 -2.28
CA PRO A 34 17.31 1.20 -2.75
C PRO A 34 18.70 1.11 -3.41
N GLY A 35 18.92 1.94 -4.43
CA GLY A 35 20.18 1.91 -5.17
C GLY A 35 20.33 0.73 -6.15
N SER A 36 19.26 -0.08 -6.30
CA SER A 36 19.23 -1.19 -7.28
C SER A 36 17.87 -1.27 -7.98
N ASP A 37 17.83 -1.99 -9.09
CA ASP A 37 16.60 -2.32 -9.80
C ASP A 37 15.98 -3.64 -9.32
N ALA A 38 16.22 -4.00 -8.04
CA ALA A 38 15.74 -5.23 -7.43
C ALA A 38 14.81 -4.98 -6.25
N MET A 39 14.02 -5.99 -5.94
CA MET A 39 13.17 -6.06 -4.75
C MET A 39 13.27 -7.44 -4.11
N TRP A 40 13.02 -7.50 -2.82
CA TRP A 40 12.62 -8.72 -2.14
C TRP A 40 11.13 -8.94 -2.39
N PHE A 41 10.76 -10.12 -2.89
CA PHE A 41 9.39 -10.47 -3.25
C PHE A 41 9.06 -11.89 -2.79
N GLY A 42 7.82 -12.09 -2.34
CA GLY A 42 7.30 -13.42 -2.00
C GLY A 42 5.82 -13.38 -1.65
N GLY A 43 5.19 -14.53 -1.72
CA GLY A 43 3.80 -14.77 -1.32
C GLY A 43 3.62 -14.85 0.18
N ALA A 44 2.37 -14.84 0.64
CA ALA A 44 2.03 -14.97 2.06
C ALA A 44 2.51 -16.29 2.67
N GLN A 45 2.62 -17.35 1.86
CA GLN A 45 3.02 -18.69 2.28
C GLN A 45 4.50 -18.98 2.09
N ASP A 46 5.27 -18.06 1.48
CA ASP A 46 6.69 -18.26 1.23
C ASP A 46 7.48 -18.12 2.54
N ASP A 47 8.32 -19.09 2.86
CA ASP A 47 9.18 -19.05 4.03
C ASP A 47 10.28 -17.98 3.92
N VAL A 48 10.71 -17.71 2.70
CA VAL A 48 11.76 -16.72 2.42
C VAL A 48 11.44 -15.94 1.14
N PRO A 49 11.75 -14.62 1.10
CA PRO A 49 11.56 -13.86 -0.12
C PRO A 49 12.64 -14.17 -1.14
N ARG A 50 12.31 -14.02 -2.42
CA ARG A 50 13.24 -14.08 -3.55
C ARG A 50 13.70 -12.67 -3.92
N ARG A 51 14.96 -12.55 -4.32
CA ARG A 51 15.48 -11.30 -4.89
C ARG A 51 15.22 -11.30 -6.39
N ILE A 52 14.36 -10.42 -6.85
CA ILE A 52 13.97 -10.32 -8.26
C ILE A 52 14.13 -8.89 -8.78
N ALA A 53 14.32 -8.75 -10.09
CA ALA A 53 14.33 -7.44 -10.73
C ALA A 53 12.89 -6.89 -10.86
N TRP A 54 12.72 -5.60 -10.59
CA TRP A 54 11.44 -4.91 -10.84
C TRP A 54 11.47 -4.08 -12.14
N ARG A 55 12.66 -3.88 -12.75
CA ARG A 55 12.80 -3.31 -14.10
C ARG A 55 12.99 -4.42 -15.15
N GLY A 56 12.64 -4.10 -16.40
CA GLY A 56 12.68 -5.05 -17.50
C GLY A 56 11.42 -5.90 -17.56
N THR A 57 11.58 -7.22 -17.68
CA THR A 57 10.46 -8.18 -17.72
C THR A 57 10.37 -8.91 -16.38
N PRO A 58 9.61 -8.40 -15.41
CA PRO A 58 9.44 -9.08 -14.13
C PRO A 58 8.66 -10.38 -14.29
N GLU A 59 8.85 -11.30 -13.34
CA GLU A 59 8.02 -12.51 -13.25
C GLU A 59 6.53 -12.15 -13.19
N ALA A 60 5.64 -12.97 -13.79
CA ALA A 60 4.21 -12.69 -13.89
C ALA A 60 3.57 -12.35 -12.53
N GLY A 61 3.86 -13.12 -11.46
CA GLY A 61 3.35 -12.87 -10.11
C GLY A 61 3.85 -11.58 -9.47
N ALA A 62 4.97 -11.02 -9.95
CA ALA A 62 5.57 -9.79 -9.44
C ALA A 62 5.30 -8.55 -10.31
N ALA A 63 4.66 -8.71 -11.47
CA ALA A 63 4.45 -7.65 -12.46
C ALA A 63 3.70 -6.44 -11.87
N LEU A 64 2.68 -6.69 -11.04
CA LEU A 64 1.93 -5.64 -10.36
C LEU A 64 2.82 -4.81 -9.43
N HIS A 65 3.65 -5.47 -8.63
CA HIS A 65 4.57 -4.82 -7.70
C HIS A 65 5.65 -4.03 -8.44
N ALA A 66 6.18 -4.58 -9.50
CA ALA A 66 7.16 -3.93 -10.38
C ALA A 66 6.58 -2.66 -11.02
N ALA A 67 5.34 -2.70 -11.50
CA ALA A 67 4.66 -1.54 -12.07
C ALA A 67 4.49 -0.40 -11.04
N VAL A 68 4.18 -0.72 -9.77
CA VAL A 68 4.12 0.28 -8.70
C VAL A 68 5.48 0.90 -8.45
N PHE A 69 6.53 0.09 -8.31
CA PHE A 69 7.88 0.60 -8.08
C PHE A 69 8.41 1.45 -9.24
N ALA A 70 7.99 1.17 -10.47
CA ALA A 70 8.29 2.01 -11.61
C ALA A 70 7.55 3.36 -11.57
N ALA A 71 6.28 3.37 -11.13
CA ALA A 71 5.44 4.55 -11.07
C ALA A 71 5.71 5.44 -9.84
N ARG A 72 6.10 4.87 -8.69
CA ARG A 72 6.21 5.53 -7.40
C ARG A 72 7.60 5.37 -6.80
N ASN A 73 8.41 6.41 -6.88
CA ASN A 73 9.77 6.42 -6.32
C ASN A 73 9.82 6.57 -4.79
N ASP A 74 8.74 6.96 -4.16
CA ASP A 74 8.62 7.11 -2.71
C ASP A 74 8.23 5.79 -2.01
N VAL A 75 7.71 4.82 -2.76
CA VAL A 75 7.26 3.53 -2.22
C VAL A 75 8.43 2.56 -2.10
N CYS A 76 8.64 2.01 -0.90
CA CYS A 76 9.65 0.99 -0.64
C CYS A 76 9.06 -0.33 -0.12
N ALA A 77 7.79 -0.35 0.25
CA ALA A 77 7.11 -1.55 0.72
C ALA A 77 5.71 -1.64 0.13
N LEU A 78 5.28 -2.83 -0.25
CA LEU A 78 4.05 -3.06 -0.98
C LEU A 78 3.45 -4.42 -0.62
N ALA A 79 2.14 -4.44 -0.35
CA ALA A 79 1.38 -5.67 -0.15
C ALA A 79 0.19 -5.72 -1.12
N SER A 80 0.03 -6.84 -1.81
CA SER A 80 -1.18 -7.21 -2.54
C SER A 80 -1.97 -8.25 -1.75
N GLY A 81 -3.28 -8.08 -1.67
CA GLY A 81 -4.15 -8.81 -0.77
C GLY A 81 -4.64 -7.93 0.38
N GLY A 82 -5.48 -8.46 1.25
CA GLY A 82 -6.07 -7.68 2.33
C GLY A 82 -6.75 -8.52 3.38
N GLY A 83 -7.35 -7.86 4.37
CA GLY A 83 -8.26 -8.48 5.30
C GLY A 83 -9.67 -8.64 4.72
N PRO A 84 -10.59 -9.28 5.46
CA PRO A 84 -11.91 -9.62 4.95
C PRO A 84 -12.74 -8.41 4.48
N PHE A 85 -12.63 -7.28 5.16
CA PHE A 85 -13.38 -6.08 4.77
C PHE A 85 -12.71 -5.33 3.62
N GLY A 86 -11.39 -5.33 3.54
CA GLY A 86 -10.64 -4.80 2.40
C GLY A 86 -10.94 -5.56 1.12
N LEU A 87 -11.01 -6.89 1.19
CA LEU A 87 -11.41 -7.76 0.07
C LEU A 87 -12.87 -7.53 -0.32
N GLY A 88 -13.77 -7.47 0.66
CA GLY A 88 -15.20 -7.21 0.43
C GLY A 88 -15.52 -5.79 -0.05
N LEU A 89 -14.57 -4.85 0.02
CA LEU A 89 -14.81 -3.45 -0.38
C LEU A 89 -15.19 -3.32 -1.87
N ALA A 90 -14.79 -4.27 -2.71
CA ALA A 90 -15.13 -4.31 -4.13
C ALA A 90 -16.68 -4.29 -4.35
N ASP A 91 -17.42 -4.98 -3.49
CA ASP A 91 -18.88 -5.07 -3.55
C ASP A 91 -19.57 -3.77 -3.09
N PHE A 92 -18.81 -2.85 -2.50
CA PHE A 92 -19.27 -1.56 -1.97
C PHE A 92 -18.66 -0.35 -2.69
N GLY A 93 -18.39 -0.50 -3.99
CA GLY A 93 -17.88 0.56 -4.86
C GLY A 93 -16.35 0.66 -4.92
N GLY A 94 -15.64 -0.16 -4.16
CA GLY A 94 -14.19 -0.37 -4.31
C GLY A 94 -13.28 0.79 -3.94
N ALA A 95 -13.81 1.86 -3.34
CA ALA A 95 -13.02 3.01 -2.91
C ALA A 95 -13.50 3.52 -1.55
N LEU A 96 -12.55 3.92 -0.71
CA LEU A 96 -12.83 4.48 0.60
C LEU A 96 -13.03 6.00 0.49
N PRO A 97 -14.18 6.55 0.93
CA PRO A 97 -14.28 7.98 1.18
C PRO A 97 -13.35 8.37 2.34
N GLY A 98 -12.79 9.56 2.29
CA GLY A 98 -11.90 10.06 3.37
C GLY A 98 -12.71 10.46 4.60
N VAL A 99 -13.01 9.51 5.48
CA VAL A 99 -13.87 9.70 6.66
C VAL A 99 -13.12 9.90 7.97
N PHE A 100 -11.83 9.51 8.00
CA PHE A 100 -10.95 9.72 9.13
C PHE A 100 -9.74 10.57 8.71
N ASP A 101 -9.30 11.49 9.55
CA ASP A 101 -8.12 12.31 9.30
C ASP A 101 -6.85 11.45 9.19
N GLU A 102 -6.72 10.44 10.04
CA GLU A 102 -5.67 9.43 9.99
C GLU A 102 -5.65 8.67 8.65
N GLN A 103 -6.83 8.29 8.13
CA GLN A 103 -6.95 7.68 6.80
C GLN A 103 -6.37 8.60 5.72
N VAL A 104 -6.78 9.86 5.70
CA VAL A 104 -6.30 10.83 4.70
C VAL A 104 -4.81 11.13 4.88
N ARG A 105 -4.34 11.18 6.13
CA ARG A 105 -2.93 11.44 6.47
C ARG A 105 -1.99 10.32 6.03
N HIS A 106 -2.45 9.07 6.02
CA HIS A 106 -1.60 7.90 5.76
C HIS A 106 -1.91 7.18 4.46
N LEU A 107 -3.19 7.00 4.14
CA LEU A 107 -3.60 6.36 2.88
C LEU A 107 -3.79 7.36 1.75
N GLY A 108 -4.00 8.63 2.08
CA GLY A 108 -4.32 9.64 1.08
C GLY A 108 -5.68 9.43 0.43
N ARG A 109 -5.84 9.99 -0.76
CA ARG A 109 -7.04 9.78 -1.57
C ARG A 109 -6.92 8.45 -2.30
N MET A 110 -7.78 7.52 -1.97
CA MET A 110 -7.86 6.25 -2.70
C MET A 110 -8.36 6.49 -4.13
N ALA A 111 -7.65 5.93 -5.10
CA ALA A 111 -8.07 5.94 -6.49
C ALA A 111 -9.27 5.00 -6.71
N PRO A 112 -10.11 5.24 -7.74
CA PRO A 112 -11.12 4.27 -8.16
C PRO A 112 -10.48 2.91 -8.48
N PRO A 113 -11.26 1.80 -8.38
CA PRO A 113 -10.76 0.47 -8.72
C PRO A 113 -10.16 0.42 -10.12
N GLN A 114 -9.07 -0.31 -10.26
CA GLN A 114 -8.33 -0.46 -11.52
C GLN A 114 -8.48 -1.87 -12.09
N ALA A 115 -8.64 -1.98 -13.40
CA ALA A 115 -8.72 -3.26 -14.11
C ALA A 115 -7.33 -3.89 -14.40
N GLY A 116 -6.23 -3.27 -13.92
CA GLY A 116 -4.85 -3.71 -14.13
C GLY A 116 -4.04 -2.79 -15.05
N HIS A 117 -4.66 -2.11 -16.01
CA HIS A 117 -4.03 -1.03 -16.78
C HIS A 117 -4.39 0.34 -16.16
N GLY A 118 -3.54 1.34 -16.36
CA GLY A 118 -3.77 2.68 -15.80
C GLY A 118 -3.32 2.86 -14.34
N LEU A 119 -2.73 1.84 -13.71
CA LEU A 119 -2.27 1.89 -12.34
C LEU A 119 -1.29 3.03 -12.07
N GLY A 120 -0.35 3.28 -12.98
CA GLY A 120 0.60 4.39 -12.85
C GLY A 120 -0.10 5.74 -12.77
N GLN A 121 -1.12 5.98 -13.59
CA GLN A 121 -1.92 7.19 -13.56
C GLN A 121 -2.77 7.28 -12.28
N ALA A 122 -3.38 6.18 -11.86
CA ALA A 122 -4.17 6.12 -10.63
C ALA A 122 -3.34 6.44 -9.38
N LEU A 123 -2.07 6.05 -9.37
CA LEU A 123 -1.13 6.29 -8.27
C LEU A 123 -0.38 7.63 -8.38
N ALA A 124 -0.44 8.34 -9.50
CA ALA A 124 0.30 9.58 -9.73
C ALA A 124 -0.12 10.72 -8.79
N ALA A 125 -1.37 10.73 -8.36
CA ALA A 125 -1.90 11.74 -7.43
C ALA A 125 -1.54 11.50 -5.95
N GLY A 126 -0.67 10.53 -5.67
CA GLY A 126 -0.47 10.00 -4.32
C GLY A 126 -1.59 9.03 -3.95
N GLY A 127 -1.56 8.57 -2.75
CA GLY A 127 -2.48 7.53 -2.29
C GLY A 127 -1.75 6.20 -2.13
N ASN A 128 -2.00 5.58 -0.99
CA ASN A 128 -1.27 4.40 -0.55
C ASN A 128 -2.19 3.17 -0.44
N ALA A 129 -3.36 3.24 -1.07
CA ALA A 129 -4.27 2.11 -1.24
C ALA A 129 -5.07 2.24 -2.54
N VAL A 130 -5.30 1.12 -3.22
CA VAL A 130 -6.14 1.00 -4.42
C VAL A 130 -6.62 -0.43 -4.56
N LEU A 131 -7.79 -0.66 -5.15
CA LEU A 131 -8.18 -2.00 -5.60
C LEU A 131 -7.72 -2.22 -7.04
N VAL A 132 -7.04 -3.34 -7.28
CA VAL A 132 -6.65 -3.79 -8.61
C VAL A 132 -7.32 -5.13 -8.88
N GLN A 133 -8.17 -5.19 -9.88
CA GLN A 133 -8.99 -6.39 -10.17
C GLN A 133 -9.73 -6.92 -8.92
N GLY A 134 -10.32 -5.99 -8.14
CA GLY A 134 -11.03 -6.30 -6.91
C GLY A 134 -10.15 -6.64 -5.69
N ARG A 135 -8.83 -6.67 -5.83
CA ARG A 135 -7.88 -7.01 -4.75
C ARG A 135 -7.21 -5.76 -4.18
N PRO A 136 -7.12 -5.62 -2.86
CA PRO A 136 -6.38 -4.53 -2.25
C PRO A 136 -4.90 -4.55 -2.63
N LEU A 137 -4.38 -3.36 -2.90
CA LEU A 137 -2.97 -3.07 -3.07
C LEU A 137 -2.64 -1.93 -2.11
N VAL A 138 -1.81 -2.19 -1.11
CA VAL A 138 -1.45 -1.23 -0.08
C VAL A 138 0.03 -0.91 -0.16
N LEU A 139 0.36 0.37 -0.09
CA LEU A 139 1.69 0.91 -0.29
C LEU A 139 2.22 1.55 1.00
N GLY A 140 3.53 1.51 1.18
CA GLY A 140 4.24 2.21 2.25
C GLY A 140 5.58 2.75 1.79
N MET A 141 5.95 3.93 2.28
CA MET A 141 7.29 4.49 2.09
C MET A 141 8.35 3.66 2.80
N THR A 142 7.96 2.98 3.87
CA THR A 142 8.80 2.06 4.66
C THR A 142 7.99 0.82 5.02
N GLY A 143 8.65 -0.21 5.54
CA GLY A 143 7.97 -1.41 6.02
C GLY A 143 7.00 -1.14 7.19
N ALA A 144 7.42 -0.32 8.15
CA ALA A 144 6.53 0.05 9.27
C ALA A 144 5.32 0.85 8.79
N ARG A 145 5.51 1.73 7.80
CA ARG A 145 4.42 2.48 7.18
C ARG A 145 3.48 1.57 6.39
N LEU A 146 3.99 0.55 5.70
CA LEU A 146 3.15 -0.45 5.03
C LEU A 146 2.26 -1.17 6.05
N ALA A 147 2.83 -1.66 7.15
CA ALA A 147 2.06 -2.36 8.18
C ALA A 147 0.95 -1.46 8.76
N LEU A 148 1.27 -0.21 9.09
CA LEU A 148 0.28 0.77 9.55
C LEU A 148 -0.82 1.00 8.50
N ASN A 149 -0.43 1.20 7.23
CA ASN A 149 -1.37 1.45 6.14
C ASN A 149 -2.31 0.26 5.91
N ALA A 150 -1.81 -0.98 5.99
CA ALA A 150 -2.63 -2.18 5.85
C ALA A 150 -3.65 -2.31 6.98
N GLU A 151 -3.23 -2.09 8.22
CA GLU A 151 -4.12 -2.11 9.39
C GLU A 151 -5.18 -1.00 9.32
N LEU A 152 -4.77 0.19 8.93
CA LEU A 152 -5.65 1.34 8.79
C LEU A 152 -6.63 1.16 7.62
N PHE A 153 -6.16 0.60 6.49
CA PHE A 153 -7.01 0.29 5.35
C PHE A 153 -8.14 -0.67 5.74
N GLU A 154 -7.81 -1.77 6.42
CA GLU A 154 -8.80 -2.75 6.88
C GLU A 154 -9.79 -2.14 7.88
N LYS A 155 -9.30 -1.34 8.85
CA LYS A 155 -10.16 -0.60 9.79
C LYS A 155 -11.15 0.32 9.08
N CYS A 156 -10.68 1.08 8.08
CA CYS A 156 -11.52 2.00 7.31
C CYS A 156 -12.49 1.24 6.39
N ALA A 157 -12.05 0.16 5.77
CA ALA A 157 -12.89 -0.72 4.96
C ALA A 157 -14.02 -1.33 5.80
N LYS A 158 -13.70 -1.85 7.01
CA LYS A 158 -14.69 -2.36 7.95
C LYS A 158 -15.76 -1.31 8.28
N ALA A 159 -15.34 -0.11 8.64
CA ALA A 159 -16.27 0.97 8.96
C ALA A 159 -17.19 1.34 7.76
N CYS A 160 -16.59 1.44 6.56
CA CYS A 160 -17.32 1.77 5.33
C CYS A 160 -18.33 0.67 4.94
N VAL A 161 -17.88 -0.59 4.89
CA VAL A 161 -18.70 -1.75 4.52
C VAL A 161 -19.87 -1.91 5.49
N LEU A 162 -19.63 -1.90 6.80
CA LEU A 162 -20.68 -2.06 7.80
C LEU A 162 -21.68 -0.91 7.78
N ALA A 163 -21.22 0.33 7.63
CA ALA A 163 -22.12 1.48 7.55
C ALA A 163 -22.99 1.43 6.29
N THR A 164 -22.43 1.06 5.15
CA THR A 164 -23.16 0.96 3.88
C THR A 164 -24.13 -0.23 3.88
N ALA A 165 -23.70 -1.39 4.39
CA ALA A 165 -24.56 -2.57 4.54
C ALA A 165 -25.77 -2.32 5.47
N ALA A 166 -25.60 -1.47 6.48
CA ALA A 166 -26.69 -1.02 7.35
C ALA A 166 -27.60 0.08 6.73
N GLY A 167 -27.42 0.42 5.45
CA GLY A 167 -28.20 1.46 4.76
C GLY A 167 -27.75 2.90 5.09
N GLY A 168 -26.63 3.06 5.80
CA GLY A 168 -26.09 4.36 6.16
C GLY A 168 -25.38 5.06 5.00
N LYS A 169 -25.42 6.39 5.01
CA LYS A 169 -24.64 7.21 4.06
C LYS A 169 -23.32 7.62 4.67
N VAL A 170 -22.22 7.10 4.13
CA VAL A 170 -20.86 7.49 4.54
C VAL A 170 -20.53 8.87 3.96
N ARG A 171 -20.28 9.85 4.82
CA ARG A 171 -19.92 11.22 4.42
C ARG A 171 -18.44 11.46 4.63
N PRO A 172 -17.70 11.95 3.62
CA PRO A 172 -16.30 12.29 3.79
C PRO A 172 -16.12 13.50 4.72
N LEU A 173 -14.95 13.60 5.33
CA LEU A 173 -14.51 14.78 6.09
C LEU A 173 -14.63 16.07 5.25
N PRO A 174 -14.79 17.24 5.90
CA PRO A 174 -14.73 18.53 5.22
C PRO A 174 -13.47 18.65 4.36
N TRP A 175 -13.59 19.32 3.21
CA TRP A 175 -12.51 19.40 2.24
C TRP A 175 -11.22 20.00 2.83
N ILE A 176 -11.34 21.00 3.73
CA ILE A 176 -10.20 21.67 4.37
C ILE A 176 -9.38 20.71 5.23
N VAL A 177 -10.06 19.81 5.98
CA VAL A 177 -9.39 18.79 6.81
C VAL A 177 -8.64 17.82 5.90
N ARG A 178 -9.29 17.35 4.85
CA ARG A 178 -8.68 16.45 3.85
C ARG A 178 -7.49 17.11 3.15
N TYR A 179 -7.59 18.38 2.82
CA TYR A 179 -6.51 19.12 2.17
C TYR A 179 -5.27 19.23 3.07
N VAL A 180 -5.44 19.62 4.35
CA VAL A 180 -4.34 19.73 5.32
C VAL A 180 -3.69 18.37 5.58
N ALA A 181 -4.49 17.34 5.83
CA ALA A 181 -3.98 15.99 6.10
C ALA A 181 -3.22 15.42 4.89
N ASN A 182 -3.77 15.56 3.68
CA ASN A 182 -3.11 15.11 2.45
C ASN A 182 -1.83 15.90 2.15
N GLY A 183 -1.78 17.19 2.46
CA GLY A 183 -0.58 18.02 2.31
C GLY A 183 0.61 17.51 3.12
N ARG A 184 0.36 16.98 4.32
CA ARG A 184 1.39 16.33 5.15
C ARG A 184 1.88 15.01 4.51
N LEU A 185 0.98 14.19 4.00
CA LEU A 185 1.33 12.96 3.29
C LEU A 185 2.22 13.26 2.08
N MET A 186 1.82 14.19 1.23
CA MET A 186 2.57 14.59 0.03
C MET A 186 3.97 15.13 0.36
N LYS A 187 4.15 15.76 1.52
CA LYS A 187 5.46 16.21 1.99
C LYS A 187 6.37 15.03 2.35
N ASP A 188 5.81 14.03 3.03
CA ASP A 188 6.56 12.82 3.41
C ASP A 188 6.92 11.99 2.18
N GLU A 189 6.00 11.82 1.22
CA GLU A 189 6.24 11.13 -0.06
C GLU A 189 7.40 11.78 -0.84
N ARG A 190 7.41 13.12 -0.93
CA ARG A 190 8.51 13.85 -1.59
C ARG A 190 9.85 13.66 -0.88
N ARG A 191 9.85 13.57 0.46
CA ARG A 191 11.06 13.31 1.24
C ARG A 191 11.55 11.88 0.99
N ALA A 192 10.66 10.90 1.02
CA ALA A 192 10.96 9.50 0.74
C ALA A 192 11.52 9.33 -0.67
N ALA A 193 10.87 9.92 -1.69
CA ALA A 193 11.33 9.86 -3.08
C ALA A 193 12.74 10.45 -3.28
N ARG A 194 13.10 11.51 -2.54
CA ARG A 194 14.47 12.06 -2.60
C ARG A 194 15.49 11.08 -2.04
N ARG A 195 15.21 10.43 -0.91
CA ARG A 195 16.12 9.47 -0.31
C ARG A 195 16.31 8.23 -1.19
N VAL A 196 15.22 7.70 -1.75
CA VAL A 196 15.29 6.55 -2.66
C VAL A 196 16.14 6.85 -3.90
N ARG A 197 16.01 8.05 -4.47
CA ARG A 197 16.88 8.47 -5.59
C ARG A 197 18.36 8.56 -5.22
N GLN A 198 18.67 8.76 -3.95
CA GLN A 198 20.05 8.73 -3.42
C GLN A 198 20.51 7.32 -3.05
N GLY A 199 19.73 6.27 -3.32
CA GLY A 199 20.02 4.90 -2.93
C GLY A 199 19.86 4.62 -1.43
N LEU A 200 19.11 5.47 -0.71
CA LEU A 200 18.90 5.38 0.72
C LEU A 200 17.46 4.95 1.03
N LEU A 201 17.29 4.23 2.14
CA LEU A 201 15.95 3.96 2.68
C LEU A 201 15.31 5.25 3.20
N PRO A 202 14.00 5.45 2.99
CA PRO A 202 13.27 6.50 3.66
C PRO A 202 13.34 6.37 5.18
N GLU A 203 13.34 7.50 5.87
CA GLU A 203 13.26 7.53 7.32
C GLU A 203 11.83 7.35 7.80
N GLU A 204 11.68 6.62 8.91
CA GLU A 204 10.40 6.58 9.58
C GLU A 204 10.08 7.97 10.12
N THR A 205 9.00 8.56 9.64
CA THR A 205 8.46 9.77 10.27
C THR A 205 7.72 9.35 11.53
N LYS A 206 8.20 9.79 12.70
CA LYS A 206 7.43 9.64 13.95
C LYS A 206 6.06 10.29 13.72
N GLY A 207 5.02 9.48 13.71
CA GLY A 207 3.66 9.97 13.73
C GLY A 207 3.39 10.58 15.09
N TYR A 208 2.98 11.86 15.09
CA TYR A 208 2.63 12.71 16.23
C TYR A 208 3.74 13.06 17.21
#